data_4024d0275784eb720276b14c70df8f5c
#
_entry.id   4024d0275784eb720276b14c70df8f5c
#
_cell.length_a   1.000
_cell.length_b   1.000
_cell.length_c   1.000
_cell.angle_alpha   90.00
_cell.angle_beta   90.00
_cell.angle_gamma   90.00
#
_symmetry.space_group_name_H-M   'P 1'
#
loop_
_entity.id
_entity.type
_entity.pdbx_description
1 polymer ?
#
loop_
_entity_poly.entity_id
_entity_poly.type
_entity_poly.pdbx_seq_one_letter_code
_entity_poly.pdbx_strand_id
1 'polypeptide(L)'
;MRIENRRLAELTPYHANAKRHDAAQVANVAESIRQYGFVQPVVVDRDGVIVIGHCRALAAEELGMVEVPCVCVDDLTPEQVNALRLVDNKTNESPWDLDLLAAELPELDLSAFDFEWGLQAQLGDEVVEDGYSPTPPAEPRSKRGEIYQLGGHRLMCGDSTSLADVQTLMGGGAGGYFGYRPAVWC
;
A
#
# COMPACT_ATOMS: atom_id res chain seq x y z
N MET A 1 -11.41 27.03 17.49
CA MET A 1 -10.28 26.11 17.29
C MET A 1 -8.98 26.88 17.49
N ARG A 2 -8.11 26.45 18.41
CA ARG A 2 -6.85 27.13 18.75
C ARG A 2 -5.70 26.12 18.69
N ILE A 3 -4.55 26.51 18.15
CA ILE A 3 -3.33 25.71 18.19
C ILE A 3 -2.61 26.03 19.50
N GLU A 4 -2.24 25.00 20.24
CA GLU A 4 -1.44 25.10 21.47
C GLU A 4 -0.32 24.03 21.47
N ASN A 5 0.81 24.34 22.07
CA ASN A 5 1.84 23.34 22.26
C ASN A 5 1.49 22.46 23.46
N ARG A 6 1.56 21.15 23.26
CA ARG A 6 1.40 20.14 24.31
C ARG A 6 2.63 19.27 24.40
N ARG A 7 2.92 18.80 25.60
CA ARG A 7 4.00 17.82 25.80
C ARG A 7 3.65 16.53 25.08
N LEU A 8 4.59 16.00 24.30
CA LEU A 8 4.39 14.75 23.58
C LEU A 8 4.05 13.59 24.53
N ALA A 9 4.65 13.57 25.71
CA ALA A 9 4.38 12.57 26.75
C ALA A 9 2.94 12.63 27.35
N GLU A 10 2.19 13.71 27.10
CA GLU A 10 0.79 13.86 27.53
C GLU A 10 -0.18 13.36 26.46
N LEU A 11 0.31 13.07 25.25
CA LEU A 11 -0.50 12.58 24.15
C LEU A 11 -0.65 11.06 24.24
N THR A 12 -1.88 10.57 24.18
CA THR A 12 -2.17 9.14 24.21
C THR A 12 -2.52 8.64 22.82
N PRO A 13 -1.76 7.70 22.24
CA PRO A 13 -2.16 7.07 20.99
C PRO A 13 -3.49 6.34 21.13
N TYR A 14 -4.36 6.45 20.12
CA TYR A 14 -5.61 5.72 20.11
C TYR A 14 -5.37 4.21 19.98
N HIS A 15 -5.78 3.42 20.95
CA HIS A 15 -5.49 1.98 21.07
C HIS A 15 -6.03 1.13 19.90
N ALA A 16 -7.13 1.54 19.27
CA ALA A 16 -7.76 0.86 18.14
C ALA A 16 -7.50 1.57 16.80
N ASN A 17 -6.33 2.19 16.63
CA ASN A 17 -5.97 2.86 15.38
C ASN A 17 -5.88 1.82 14.23
N ALA A 18 -6.79 1.92 13.25
CA ALA A 18 -6.82 1.03 12.08
C ALA A 18 -5.68 1.30 11.07
N LYS A 19 -5.09 2.51 11.09
CA LYS A 19 -3.96 2.86 10.21
C LYS A 19 -2.65 2.41 10.84
N ARG A 20 -1.88 1.62 10.11
CA ARG A 20 -0.53 1.20 10.51
C ARG A 20 0.49 2.13 9.86
N HIS A 21 1.52 2.46 10.62
CA HIS A 21 2.64 3.27 10.17
C HIS A 21 3.91 2.44 10.23
N ASP A 22 4.55 2.19 9.09
CA ASP A 22 5.83 1.52 9.04
C ASP A 22 6.99 2.51 9.32
N ALA A 23 8.18 1.96 9.53
CA ALA A 23 9.35 2.76 9.86
C ALA A 23 9.74 3.73 8.75
N ALA A 24 9.57 3.35 7.48
CA ALA A 24 9.90 4.20 6.33
C ALA A 24 8.96 5.42 6.29
N GLN A 25 7.66 5.22 6.51
CA GLN A 25 6.70 6.32 6.59
C GLN A 25 7.01 7.28 7.75
N VAL A 26 7.35 6.75 8.93
CA VAL A 26 7.71 7.58 10.10
C VAL A 26 8.98 8.38 9.80
N ALA A 27 10.00 7.76 9.21
CA ALA A 27 11.25 8.44 8.84
C ALA A 27 11.02 9.56 7.81
N ASN A 28 10.19 9.34 6.78
CA ASN A 28 9.83 10.36 5.80
C ASN A 28 9.09 11.55 6.47
N VAL A 29 8.17 11.27 7.39
CA VAL A 29 7.49 12.34 8.15
C VAL A 29 8.46 13.08 9.08
N ALA A 30 9.39 12.36 9.73
CA ALA A 30 10.42 12.97 10.56
C ALA A 30 11.34 13.89 9.73
N GLU A 31 11.75 13.45 8.54
CA GLU A 31 12.54 14.28 7.61
C GLU A 31 11.76 15.51 7.16
N SER A 32 10.48 15.37 6.83
CA SER A 32 9.62 16.50 6.50
C SER A 32 9.54 17.51 7.64
N ILE A 33 9.38 17.04 8.89
CA ILE A 33 9.35 17.92 10.07
C ILE A 33 10.71 18.61 10.26
N ARG A 34 11.83 17.93 10.01
CA ARG A 34 13.19 18.49 10.13
C ARG A 34 13.43 19.60 9.11
N GLN A 35 13.01 19.41 7.85
CA GLN A 35 13.25 20.38 6.77
C GLN A 35 12.29 21.54 6.78
N TYR A 36 11.00 21.29 7.01
CA TYR A 36 9.94 22.28 6.81
C TYR A 36 9.27 22.74 8.11
N GLY A 37 9.64 22.12 9.24
CA GLY A 37 8.99 22.35 10.53
C GLY A 37 7.70 21.56 10.69
N PHE A 38 7.10 21.70 11.87
CA PHE A 38 5.85 21.00 12.20
C PHE A 38 4.63 21.78 11.65
N VAL A 39 4.42 21.68 10.33
CA VAL A 39 3.44 22.51 9.59
C VAL A 39 1.99 22.14 9.90
N GLN A 40 1.71 20.86 10.11
CA GLN A 40 0.36 20.35 10.37
C GLN A 40 0.25 19.86 11.83
N PRO A 41 -0.56 20.49 12.70
CA PRO A 41 -0.67 20.10 14.10
C PRO A 41 -1.27 18.70 14.27
N VAL A 42 -1.00 18.07 15.41
CA VAL A 42 -1.70 16.87 15.86
C VAL A 42 -3.08 17.26 16.36
N VAL A 43 -4.10 16.52 16.01
CA VAL A 43 -5.46 16.72 16.54
C VAL A 43 -5.69 15.74 17.68
N VAL A 44 -6.13 16.26 18.82
CA VAL A 44 -6.42 15.48 20.03
C VAL A 44 -7.83 15.77 20.54
N ASP A 45 -8.40 14.81 21.24
CA ASP A 45 -9.64 15.04 21.99
C ASP A 45 -9.38 15.72 23.36
N ARG A 46 -10.44 15.94 24.13
CA ARG A 46 -10.35 16.58 25.47
C ARG A 46 -9.48 15.82 26.46
N ASP A 47 -9.32 14.51 26.28
CA ASP A 47 -8.53 13.62 27.15
C ASP A 47 -7.08 13.45 26.67
N GLY A 48 -6.70 14.16 25.59
CA GLY A 48 -5.36 14.09 25.01
C GLY A 48 -5.14 12.86 24.13
N VAL A 49 -6.21 12.11 23.79
CA VAL A 49 -6.10 10.98 22.88
C VAL A 49 -6.00 11.47 21.44
N ILE A 50 -5.03 10.97 20.70
CA ILE A 50 -4.79 11.37 19.32
C ILE A 50 -5.97 10.98 18.43
N VAL A 51 -6.51 11.95 17.71
CA VAL A 51 -7.55 11.79 16.70
C VAL A 51 -6.95 11.73 15.31
N ILE A 52 -6.08 12.69 14.97
CA ILE A 52 -5.41 12.79 13.67
C ILE A 52 -3.91 13.05 13.91
N GLY A 53 -3.05 12.39 13.14
CA GLY A 53 -1.61 12.67 13.14
C GLY A 53 -0.78 11.72 13.99
N HIS A 54 -1.20 10.45 14.16
CA HIS A 54 -0.42 9.42 14.85
C HIS A 54 1.01 9.28 14.29
N CYS A 55 1.18 9.27 12.96
CA CYS A 55 2.50 9.20 12.33
C CYS A 55 3.36 10.43 12.67
N ARG A 56 2.77 11.62 12.74
CA ARG A 56 3.48 12.86 13.15
C ARG A 56 3.92 12.82 14.61
N ALA A 57 3.11 12.23 15.48
CA ALA A 57 3.48 12.03 16.88
C ALA A 57 4.66 11.05 17.01
N LEU A 58 4.64 9.94 16.27
CA LEU A 58 5.76 8.98 16.22
C LEU A 58 7.03 9.63 15.65
N ALA A 59 6.92 10.39 14.57
CA ALA A 59 8.04 11.11 13.99
C ALA A 59 8.63 12.17 14.96
N ALA A 60 7.78 12.88 15.71
CA ALA A 60 8.22 13.82 16.74
C ALA A 60 8.97 13.12 17.89
N GLU A 61 8.53 11.93 18.26
CA GLU A 61 9.21 11.09 19.26
C GLU A 61 10.61 10.66 18.75
N GLU A 62 10.72 10.22 17.50
CA GLU A 62 11.98 9.86 16.85
C GLU A 62 12.96 11.07 16.80
N LEU A 63 12.41 12.25 16.57
CA LEU A 63 13.20 13.51 16.57
C LEU A 63 13.55 14.01 17.97
N GLY A 64 13.09 13.35 19.04
CA GLY A 64 13.31 13.77 20.43
C GLY A 64 12.60 15.08 20.79
N MET A 65 11.52 15.43 20.12
CA MET A 65 10.73 16.63 20.42
C MET A 65 10.00 16.45 21.76
N VAL A 66 10.07 17.50 22.60
CA VAL A 66 9.40 17.51 23.92
C VAL A 66 7.95 17.96 23.81
N GLU A 67 7.70 18.92 22.90
CA GLU A 67 6.39 19.51 22.68
C GLU A 67 6.06 19.51 21.18
N VAL A 68 4.78 19.38 20.87
CA VAL A 68 4.25 19.43 19.50
C VAL A 68 3.01 20.32 19.43
N PRO A 69 2.79 21.00 18.30
CA PRO A 69 1.58 21.79 18.11
C PRO A 69 0.37 20.88 18.00
N CYS A 70 -0.65 21.19 18.80
CA CYS A 70 -1.89 20.41 18.88
C CYS A 70 -3.11 21.28 18.67
N VAL A 71 -4.18 20.68 18.15
CA VAL A 71 -5.53 21.22 18.12
C VAL A 71 -6.42 20.31 18.94
N CYS A 72 -7.15 20.86 19.91
CA CYS A 72 -8.13 20.10 20.69
C CYS A 72 -9.52 20.19 20.02
N VAL A 73 -10.16 19.03 19.86
CA VAL A 73 -11.55 18.91 19.43
C VAL A 73 -12.40 18.50 20.65
N ASP A 74 -12.77 19.50 21.43
CA ASP A 74 -13.48 19.34 22.71
C ASP A 74 -15.01 19.47 22.59
N ASP A 75 -15.51 19.90 21.44
CA ASP A 75 -16.90 20.13 21.10
C ASP A 75 -17.58 18.96 20.35
N LEU A 76 -16.82 17.89 20.07
CA LEU A 76 -17.31 16.69 19.40
C LEU A 76 -17.75 15.61 20.41
N THR A 77 -18.79 14.85 20.03
CA THR A 77 -19.15 13.63 20.80
C THR A 77 -18.14 12.51 20.56
N PRO A 78 -18.05 11.49 21.44
CA PRO A 78 -17.16 10.34 21.24
C PRO A 78 -17.39 9.62 19.90
N GLU A 79 -18.64 9.51 19.45
CA GLU A 79 -18.99 8.90 18.16
C GLU A 79 -18.47 9.75 17.00
N GLN A 80 -18.57 11.07 17.09
CA GLN A 80 -18.03 11.98 16.07
C GLN A 80 -16.50 11.94 16.03
N VAL A 81 -15.84 11.86 17.18
CA VAL A 81 -14.39 11.71 17.25
C VAL A 81 -13.95 10.39 16.60
N ASN A 82 -14.64 9.27 16.87
CA ASN A 82 -14.35 7.99 16.24
C ASN A 82 -14.58 8.00 14.72
N ALA A 83 -15.66 8.64 14.27
CA ALA A 83 -15.92 8.82 12.85
C ALA A 83 -14.83 9.68 12.18
N LEU A 84 -14.44 10.78 12.81
CA LEU A 84 -13.42 11.70 12.29
C LEU A 84 -12.08 11.00 12.05
N ARG A 85 -11.64 10.08 12.93
CA ARG A 85 -10.42 9.28 12.74
C ARG A 85 -10.40 8.52 11.42
N LEU A 86 -11.54 7.95 11.03
CA LEU A 86 -11.66 7.18 9.78
C LEU A 86 -11.85 8.08 8.56
N VAL A 87 -12.73 9.09 8.69
CA VAL A 87 -13.06 10.01 7.60
C VAL A 87 -11.84 10.79 7.15
N ASP A 88 -11.04 11.35 8.09
CA ASP A 88 -9.81 12.08 7.75
C ASP A 88 -8.86 11.22 6.94
N ASN A 89 -8.58 10.00 7.38
CA ASN A 89 -7.71 9.10 6.63
C ASN A 89 -8.26 8.76 5.24
N LYS A 90 -9.58 8.55 5.13
CA LYS A 90 -10.20 8.14 3.87
C LYS A 90 -10.31 9.27 2.86
N THR A 91 -10.60 10.48 3.31
CA THR A 91 -10.71 11.66 2.43
C THR A 91 -9.36 12.16 1.90
N ASN A 92 -8.26 11.76 2.54
CA ASN A 92 -6.91 12.08 2.08
C ASN A 92 -6.33 11.06 1.04
N GLU A 93 -7.10 10.04 0.67
CA GLU A 93 -6.71 9.05 -0.33
C GLU A 93 -7.08 9.51 -1.75
N SER A 94 -6.41 10.52 -2.29
CA SER A 94 -6.57 10.96 -3.68
C SER A 94 -5.44 10.41 -4.55
N PRO A 95 -5.73 9.98 -5.79
CA PRO A 95 -4.68 9.60 -6.73
C PRO A 95 -3.89 10.83 -7.20
N TRP A 96 -2.64 10.60 -7.60
CA TRP A 96 -1.81 11.61 -8.24
C TRP A 96 -2.17 11.76 -9.72
N ASP A 97 -2.11 12.98 -10.25
CA ASP A 97 -1.96 13.23 -11.69
C ASP A 97 -0.47 13.01 -12.02
N LEU A 98 -0.20 11.84 -12.61
CA LEU A 98 1.18 11.40 -12.82
C LEU A 98 1.93 12.22 -13.87
N ASP A 99 1.22 12.84 -14.84
CA ASP A 99 1.84 13.68 -15.86
C ASP A 99 2.32 15.01 -15.24
N LEU A 100 1.49 15.61 -14.39
CA LEU A 100 1.86 16.81 -13.65
C LEU A 100 2.98 16.52 -12.65
N LEU A 101 2.88 15.40 -11.93
CA LEU A 101 3.89 14.98 -10.96
C LEU A 101 5.26 14.75 -11.64
N ALA A 102 5.28 14.07 -12.79
CA ALA A 102 6.51 13.81 -13.54
C ALA A 102 7.16 15.11 -14.06
N ALA A 103 6.36 16.15 -14.33
CA ALA A 103 6.87 17.45 -14.75
C ALA A 103 7.47 18.25 -13.57
N GLU A 104 6.92 18.11 -12.35
CA GLU A 104 7.34 18.87 -11.17
C GLU A 104 8.55 18.26 -10.45
N LEU A 105 8.60 16.92 -10.34
CA LEU A 105 9.63 16.23 -9.57
C LEU A 105 11.08 16.58 -9.95
N PRO A 106 11.47 16.77 -11.23
CA PRO A 106 12.84 17.11 -11.61
C PRO A 106 13.34 18.47 -11.08
N GLU A 107 12.42 19.37 -10.71
CA GLU A 107 12.71 20.69 -10.18
C GLU A 107 12.95 20.68 -8.66
N LEU A 108 12.71 19.53 -7.99
CA LEU A 108 12.70 19.41 -6.53
C LEU A 108 13.82 18.49 -6.05
N ASP A 109 14.51 18.88 -4.97
CA ASP A 109 15.41 17.98 -4.26
C ASP A 109 14.66 17.22 -3.18
N LEU A 110 14.30 15.99 -3.51
CA LEU A 110 13.62 15.04 -2.62
C LEU A 110 14.50 13.84 -2.24
N SER A 111 15.82 13.96 -2.45
CA SER A 111 16.79 12.88 -2.21
C SER A 111 16.84 12.37 -0.76
N ALA A 112 16.38 13.20 0.20
CA ALA A 112 16.31 12.82 1.61
C ALA A 112 15.08 11.97 1.96
N PHE A 113 14.16 11.76 1.00
CA PHE A 113 12.92 11.01 1.20
C PHE A 113 12.94 9.70 0.43
N ASP A 114 12.37 8.66 1.04
CA ASP A 114 12.16 7.35 0.42
C ASP A 114 10.71 7.24 -0.04
N PHE A 115 10.42 7.79 -1.24
CA PHE A 115 9.09 7.78 -1.83
C PHE A 115 9.05 6.95 -3.12
N GLU A 116 8.09 6.04 -3.20
CA GLU A 116 7.70 5.38 -4.45
C GLU A 116 6.55 6.17 -5.10
N TRP A 117 6.87 6.92 -6.16
CA TRP A 117 5.90 7.76 -6.84
C TRP A 117 5.00 7.02 -7.84
N GLY A 118 5.30 5.76 -8.14
CA GLY A 118 4.56 4.95 -9.10
C GLY A 118 4.75 5.35 -10.57
N LEU A 119 5.68 6.26 -10.88
CA LEU A 119 5.95 6.74 -12.25
C LEU A 119 6.54 5.64 -13.15
N GLN A 120 7.23 4.66 -12.60
CA GLN A 120 7.83 3.55 -13.35
C GLN A 120 6.78 2.69 -14.06
N ALA A 121 5.54 2.67 -13.55
CA ALA A 121 4.44 1.96 -14.20
C ALA A 121 3.97 2.65 -15.51
N GLN A 122 4.29 3.94 -15.70
CA GLN A 122 3.98 4.69 -16.95
C GLN A 122 5.17 4.74 -17.91
N LEU A 123 6.38 4.74 -17.39
CA LEU A 123 7.59 4.49 -18.19
C LEU A 123 7.64 2.98 -18.46
N GLY A 124 6.59 2.43 -19.09
CA GLY A 124 6.54 1.01 -19.35
C GLY A 124 7.94 0.50 -19.66
N ASP A 125 8.46 -0.40 -18.85
CA ASP A 125 9.58 -1.21 -19.29
C ASP A 125 9.20 -1.60 -20.72
N GLU A 126 9.98 -1.15 -21.68
CA GLU A 126 9.81 -1.60 -23.06
C GLU A 126 9.80 -3.12 -22.95
N VAL A 127 8.61 -3.71 -23.03
CA VAL A 127 8.46 -5.17 -22.92
C VAL A 127 9.24 -5.69 -24.10
N VAL A 128 10.51 -6.00 -23.86
CA VAL A 128 11.32 -6.71 -24.85
C VAL A 128 10.62 -8.07 -24.97
N GLU A 129 9.75 -8.13 -25.98
CA GLU A 129 9.13 -9.41 -26.34
C GLU A 129 10.24 -10.44 -26.48
N ASP A 130 10.17 -11.46 -25.69
CA ASP A 130 11.09 -12.59 -25.67
C ASP A 130 11.01 -13.32 -27.00
N GLY A 131 11.37 -12.82 -28.11
CA GLY A 131 11.41 -13.47 -29.43
C GLY A 131 10.43 -14.68 -29.61
N TYR A 132 9.32 -14.68 -28.83
CA TYR A 132 8.30 -15.73 -28.84
C TYR A 132 7.63 -15.76 -30.20
N SER A 133 7.80 -16.88 -30.91
CA SER A 133 7.03 -17.14 -32.13
C SER A 133 5.70 -17.80 -31.75
N PRO A 134 4.55 -17.17 -32.10
CA PRO A 134 3.24 -17.77 -31.87
C PRO A 134 2.97 -19.00 -32.75
N THR A 135 3.90 -19.36 -33.62
CA THR A 135 3.74 -20.53 -34.48
C THR A 135 4.02 -21.81 -33.66
N PRO A 136 3.00 -22.64 -33.41
CA PRO A 136 3.21 -23.86 -32.65
C PRO A 136 4.21 -24.79 -33.37
N PRO A 137 5.04 -25.53 -32.64
CA PRO A 137 5.95 -26.51 -33.26
C PRO A 137 5.13 -27.55 -34.03
N ALA A 138 5.68 -28.04 -35.17
CA ALA A 138 5.04 -29.01 -36.02
C ALA A 138 4.67 -30.33 -35.27
N GLU A 139 5.43 -30.64 -34.21
CA GLU A 139 5.11 -31.72 -33.27
C GLU A 139 4.98 -31.10 -31.85
N PRO A 140 3.77 -31.25 -31.24
CA PRO A 140 3.60 -30.77 -29.87
C PRO A 140 4.50 -31.52 -28.89
N ARG A 141 5.18 -30.78 -28.01
CA ARG A 141 6.03 -31.36 -26.94
C ARG A 141 5.19 -31.97 -25.82
N SER A 142 3.98 -31.45 -25.61
CA SER A 142 3.07 -31.90 -24.57
C SER A 142 1.91 -32.68 -25.18
N LYS A 143 1.50 -33.76 -24.53
CA LYS A 143 0.38 -34.59 -24.93
C LYS A 143 -0.80 -34.38 -24.00
N ARG A 144 -2.01 -34.48 -24.55
CA ARG A 144 -3.23 -34.36 -23.76
C ARG A 144 -3.24 -35.38 -22.61
N GLY A 145 -3.51 -34.93 -21.39
CA GLY A 145 -3.47 -35.72 -20.17
C GLY A 145 -2.16 -35.70 -19.40
N GLU A 146 -1.07 -35.19 -19.98
CA GLU A 146 0.20 -35.10 -19.28
C GLU A 146 0.18 -34.03 -18.21
N ILE A 147 0.79 -34.34 -17.06
CA ILE A 147 0.96 -33.41 -15.91
C ILE A 147 2.42 -33.15 -15.70
N TYR A 148 2.75 -31.85 -15.61
CA TYR A 148 4.08 -31.34 -15.33
C TYR A 148 4.17 -30.80 -13.91
N GLN A 149 5.25 -31.11 -13.20
CA GLN A 149 5.55 -30.57 -11.89
C GLN A 149 6.51 -29.38 -12.04
N LEU A 150 6.11 -28.19 -11.60
CA LEU A 150 6.89 -26.96 -11.66
C LEU A 150 7.11 -26.44 -10.24
N GLY A 151 8.11 -26.98 -9.54
CA GLY A 151 8.31 -26.71 -8.12
C GLY A 151 7.11 -27.18 -7.29
N GLY A 152 6.44 -26.27 -6.59
CA GLY A 152 5.22 -26.53 -5.82
C GLY A 152 3.93 -26.54 -6.66
N HIS A 153 4.00 -26.25 -7.96
CA HIS A 153 2.85 -26.11 -8.84
C HIS A 153 2.72 -27.29 -9.80
N ARG A 154 1.49 -27.55 -10.27
CA ARG A 154 1.20 -28.56 -11.28
C ARG A 154 0.56 -27.92 -12.50
N LEU A 155 0.99 -28.32 -13.67
CA LEU A 155 0.43 -27.91 -14.96
C LEU A 155 -0.05 -29.16 -15.70
N MET A 156 -1.22 -29.09 -16.32
CA MET A 156 -1.75 -30.21 -17.12
C MET A 156 -2.12 -29.71 -18.51
N CYS A 157 -1.73 -30.47 -19.51
CA CYS A 157 -2.24 -30.32 -20.87
C CYS A 157 -3.62 -31.02 -20.96
N GLY A 158 -4.70 -30.26 -20.76
CA GLY A 158 -6.06 -30.81 -20.69
C GLY A 158 -7.14 -29.78 -20.97
N ASP A 159 -8.39 -30.18 -20.80
CA ASP A 159 -9.54 -29.30 -20.95
C ASP A 159 -9.99 -28.76 -19.60
N SER A 160 -9.87 -27.45 -19.40
CA SER A 160 -10.27 -26.80 -18.15
C SER A 160 -11.78 -26.84 -17.87
N THR A 161 -12.58 -27.18 -18.84
CA THR A 161 -14.04 -27.38 -18.71
C THR A 161 -14.40 -28.85 -18.36
N SER A 162 -13.45 -29.78 -18.49
CA SER A 162 -13.60 -31.18 -18.13
C SER A 162 -13.39 -31.39 -16.64
N LEU A 163 -14.44 -31.78 -15.92
CA LEU A 163 -14.35 -32.11 -14.50
C LEU A 163 -13.30 -33.18 -14.20
N ALA A 164 -13.17 -34.18 -15.08
CA ALA A 164 -12.23 -35.29 -14.96
C ALA A 164 -10.77 -34.79 -15.05
N ASP A 165 -10.47 -33.90 -16.01
CA ASP A 165 -9.14 -33.32 -16.17
C ASP A 165 -8.80 -32.46 -14.95
N VAL A 166 -9.73 -31.64 -14.48
CA VAL A 166 -9.55 -30.79 -13.28
C VAL A 166 -9.31 -31.67 -12.04
N GLN A 167 -10.09 -32.71 -11.82
CA GLN A 167 -9.90 -33.68 -10.71
C GLN A 167 -8.53 -34.35 -10.77
N THR A 168 -8.08 -34.72 -11.96
CA THR A 168 -6.77 -35.35 -12.19
C THR A 168 -5.64 -34.39 -11.87
N LEU A 169 -5.73 -33.11 -12.31
CA LEU A 169 -4.75 -32.05 -11.98
C LEU A 169 -4.68 -31.84 -10.48
N MET A 170 -5.83 -31.82 -9.79
CA MET A 170 -5.93 -31.57 -8.34
C MET A 170 -5.38 -32.73 -7.50
N GLY A 171 -5.28 -33.93 -8.04
CA GLY A 171 -4.76 -35.11 -7.31
C GLY A 171 -5.52 -35.47 -6.06
N GLY A 172 -6.83 -35.18 -6.00
CA GLY A 172 -7.72 -35.48 -4.87
C GLY A 172 -7.65 -34.45 -3.71
N GLY A 173 -6.90 -33.39 -3.83
CA GLY A 173 -6.86 -32.29 -2.85
C GLY A 173 -7.94 -31.23 -3.11
N ALA A 174 -8.48 -30.62 -2.05
CA ALA A 174 -9.27 -29.40 -2.17
C ALA A 174 -8.33 -28.21 -2.46
N GLY A 175 -8.37 -27.66 -3.67
CA GLY A 175 -7.52 -26.56 -4.06
C GLY A 175 -8.08 -25.20 -3.65
N GLY A 176 -7.17 -24.35 -3.13
CA GLY A 176 -7.49 -22.97 -2.84
C GLY A 176 -7.01 -22.02 -3.92
N TYR A 177 -7.57 -21.68 -4.92
CA TYR A 177 -7.36 -20.68 -5.98
C TYR A 177 -7.14 -21.27 -7.38
N PHE A 178 -8.11 -21.02 -8.25
CA PHE A 178 -8.00 -21.28 -9.69
C PHE A 178 -7.77 -19.97 -10.45
N GLY A 179 -6.58 -19.83 -11.07
CA GLY A 179 -6.37 -18.86 -12.12
C GLY A 179 -6.81 -19.45 -13.47
N TYR A 180 -7.94 -18.98 -14.03
CA TYR A 180 -8.34 -19.30 -15.40
C TYR A 180 -7.47 -18.48 -16.37
N ARG A 181 -6.70 -19.15 -17.23
CA ARG A 181 -6.25 -18.56 -18.50
C ARG A 181 -6.97 -19.32 -19.62
N PRO A 182 -7.64 -18.62 -20.55
CA PRO A 182 -8.21 -19.26 -21.72
C PRO A 182 -7.09 -19.98 -22.48
N ALA A 183 -7.38 -21.17 -22.99
CA ALA A 183 -6.46 -22.04 -23.68
C ALA A 183 -5.69 -21.26 -24.76
N VAL A 184 -4.38 -21.16 -24.57
CA VAL A 184 -3.46 -20.97 -25.68
C VAL A 184 -3.23 -22.36 -26.25
N TRP A 185 -3.57 -22.54 -27.51
CA TRP A 185 -3.52 -23.76 -28.30
C TRP A 185 -2.32 -24.66 -27.96
N CYS A 186 -2.58 -25.90 -27.58
CA CYS A 186 -1.60 -26.99 -27.71
C CYS A 186 -1.51 -27.43 -29.13
#